data_ef71ffb3153c7fc60a64324d9625cac9
#
_entry.id   ef71ffb3153c7fc60a64324d9625cac9
#
_cell.length_a   1.000
_cell.length_b   1.000
_cell.length_c   1.000
_cell.angle_alpha   90.00
_cell.angle_beta   90.00
_cell.angle_gamma   90.00
#
_symmetry.space_group_name_H-M   'P 1'
#
loop_
_entity.id
_entity.type
_entity.pdbx_description
1 polymer ?
#
loop_
_entity_poly.entity_id
_entity_poly.type
_entity_poly.pdbx_seq_one_letter_code
_entity_poly.pdbx_strand_id
1 'polypeptide(L)'
;YTLVFYPHIEMQKHLSRFHARSERVVLADSSMYDVQQLLLDCALLITDHSSVFFDVAYLEKPELYYQFDEEDYQRYHYQKGYFDFARDGFGPVCTTEDALLQALETALQNGMQKPPEYKARLAAFFPLRDTQNCARTYEAICGL
;
A
#
# COMPACT_ATOMS: atom_id res chain seq x y z
N TYR A 1 -10.23 1.18 -15.48
CA TYR A 1 -10.01 0.88 -14.05
C TYR A 1 -11.13 1.46 -13.20
N THR A 2 -11.34 0.87 -12.03
CA THR A 2 -12.26 1.32 -10.99
C THR A 2 -11.43 1.67 -9.77
N LEU A 3 -11.71 2.80 -9.13
CA LEU A 3 -11.14 3.16 -7.84
C LEU A 3 -11.97 2.49 -6.75
N VAL A 4 -11.33 1.64 -5.94
CA VAL A 4 -11.96 1.05 -4.76
C VAL A 4 -11.40 1.77 -3.53
N PHE A 5 -12.22 2.52 -2.84
CA PHE A 5 -11.88 3.18 -1.59
C PHE A 5 -12.28 2.29 -0.42
N TYR A 6 -11.26 1.70 0.23
CA TYR A 6 -11.42 0.88 1.43
C TYR A 6 -10.82 1.62 2.62
N PRO A 7 -11.62 2.34 3.41
CA PRO A 7 -11.11 3.08 4.56
C PRO A 7 -10.66 2.13 5.68
N HIS A 8 -9.73 2.60 6.51
CA HIS A 8 -9.25 1.89 7.70
C HIS A 8 -10.42 1.36 8.54
N ILE A 9 -10.23 0.22 9.21
CA ILE A 9 -11.29 -0.48 9.95
C ILE A 9 -12.03 0.45 10.94
N GLU A 10 -11.32 1.35 11.60
CA GLU A 10 -11.91 2.34 12.51
C GLU A 10 -12.79 3.37 11.80
N MET A 11 -12.55 3.60 10.50
CA MET A 11 -13.32 4.54 9.69
C MET A 11 -14.52 3.88 9.01
N GLN A 12 -14.61 2.55 8.99
CA GLN A 12 -15.73 1.82 8.38
C GLN A 12 -17.09 2.22 8.99
N LYS A 13 -17.16 2.45 10.29
CA LYS A 13 -18.36 2.95 10.98
C LYS A 13 -18.85 4.32 10.49
N HIS A 14 -18.00 5.04 9.76
CA HIS A 14 -18.29 6.34 9.19
C HIS A 14 -18.42 6.32 7.67
N LEU A 15 -18.49 5.13 7.06
CA LEU A 15 -18.55 4.97 5.60
C LEU A 15 -19.67 5.78 4.95
N SER A 16 -20.81 5.93 5.63
CA SER A 16 -21.96 6.74 5.19
C SER A 16 -21.67 8.24 5.01
N ARG A 17 -20.54 8.74 5.52
CA ARG A 17 -20.10 10.13 5.33
C ARG A 17 -19.34 10.34 4.03
N PHE A 18 -18.88 9.26 3.40
CA PHE A 18 -18.19 9.32 2.12
C PHE A 18 -19.19 9.20 0.98
N HIS A 19 -19.01 9.95 -0.08
CA HIS A 19 -19.91 9.97 -1.22
C HIS A 19 -19.09 9.85 -2.52
N ALA A 20 -19.33 8.77 -3.23
CA ALA A 20 -18.79 8.62 -4.57
C ALA A 20 -19.53 9.56 -5.55
N ARG A 21 -18.77 10.32 -6.34
CA ARG A 21 -19.34 11.20 -7.38
C ARG A 21 -19.31 10.57 -8.78
N SER A 22 -18.87 9.34 -8.87
CA SER A 22 -18.73 8.61 -10.13
C SER A 22 -19.02 7.13 -9.90
N GLU A 23 -19.63 6.48 -10.86
CA GLU A 23 -19.83 5.02 -10.88
C GLU A 23 -18.52 4.22 -10.90
N ARG A 24 -17.41 4.89 -11.25
CA ARG A 24 -16.06 4.29 -11.22
C ARG A 24 -15.41 4.36 -9.84
N VAL A 25 -16.08 4.87 -8.83
CA VAL A 25 -15.61 4.91 -7.46
C VAL A 25 -16.50 4.04 -6.59
N VAL A 26 -15.93 2.98 -6.03
CA VAL A 26 -16.62 2.06 -5.13
C VAL A 26 -16.19 2.36 -3.70
N LEU A 27 -17.14 2.62 -2.82
CA LEU A 27 -16.91 2.71 -1.38
C LEU A 27 -17.06 1.30 -0.80
N ALA A 28 -15.94 0.68 -0.44
CA ALA A 28 -15.93 -0.72 -0.03
C ALA A 28 -16.21 -0.86 1.48
N ASP A 29 -17.32 -1.50 1.79
CA ASP A 29 -17.73 -1.87 3.15
C ASP A 29 -17.08 -3.19 3.55
N SER A 30 -16.45 -3.23 4.74
CA SER A 30 -15.76 -4.42 5.25
C SER A 30 -16.66 -5.63 5.52
N SER A 31 -17.99 -5.44 5.57
CA SER A 31 -18.94 -6.54 5.66
C SER A 31 -19.19 -7.24 4.31
N MET A 32 -18.87 -6.57 3.20
CA MET A 32 -19.10 -7.05 1.84
C MET A 32 -17.81 -7.33 1.07
N TYR A 33 -16.70 -6.69 1.44
CA TYR A 33 -15.42 -6.77 0.74
C TYR A 33 -14.35 -7.35 1.65
N ASP A 34 -13.70 -8.39 1.20
CA ASP A 34 -12.51 -8.94 1.82
C ASP A 34 -11.27 -8.14 1.39
N VAL A 35 -10.54 -7.58 2.35
CA VAL A 35 -9.35 -6.76 2.08
C VAL A 35 -8.24 -7.56 1.39
N GLN A 36 -8.06 -8.83 1.75
CA GLN A 36 -7.03 -9.67 1.12
C GLN A 36 -7.35 -9.88 -0.36
N GLN A 37 -8.63 -10.14 -0.68
CA GLN A 37 -9.06 -10.30 -2.06
C GLN A 37 -8.89 -8.99 -2.84
N LEU A 38 -9.22 -7.83 -2.24
CA LEU A 38 -8.99 -6.53 -2.88
C LEU A 38 -7.50 -6.30 -3.19
N LEU A 39 -6.60 -6.64 -2.27
CA LEU A 39 -5.15 -6.53 -2.50
C LEU A 39 -4.65 -7.51 -3.57
N LEU A 40 -5.21 -8.73 -3.62
CA LEU A 40 -4.91 -9.70 -4.67
C LEU A 40 -5.38 -9.25 -6.05
N ASP A 41 -6.50 -8.54 -6.14
CA ASP A 41 -7.12 -8.14 -7.41
C ASP A 41 -6.69 -6.75 -7.88
N CYS A 42 -6.16 -5.89 -6.99
CA CYS A 42 -5.79 -4.53 -7.37
C CYS A 42 -4.66 -4.51 -8.43
N ALA A 43 -4.74 -3.58 -9.35
CA ALA A 43 -3.67 -3.32 -10.31
C ALA A 43 -2.59 -2.37 -9.74
N LEU A 44 -2.97 -1.54 -8.77
CA LEU A 44 -2.13 -0.55 -8.11
C LEU A 44 -2.73 -0.25 -6.74
N LEU A 45 -1.89 -0.04 -5.73
CA LEU A 45 -2.28 0.46 -4.42
C LEU A 45 -1.97 1.95 -4.31
N ILE A 46 -2.95 2.73 -3.82
CA ILE A 46 -2.72 4.06 -3.28
C ILE A 46 -2.97 3.98 -1.78
N THR A 47 -1.99 4.33 -0.97
CA THR A 47 -2.08 4.25 0.49
C THR A 47 -1.35 5.42 1.16
N ASP A 48 -1.59 5.61 2.43
CA ASP A 48 -0.95 6.60 3.26
C ASP A 48 0.19 6.00 4.10
N HIS A 49 -0.04 5.80 5.40
CA HIS A 49 0.91 5.23 6.36
C HIS A 49 0.60 3.77 6.73
N SER A 50 -0.36 3.14 6.07
CA SER A 50 -0.83 1.79 6.38
C SER A 50 0.18 0.72 5.98
N SER A 51 0.44 -0.25 6.86
CA SER A 51 1.37 -1.36 6.63
C SER A 51 0.94 -2.34 5.53
N VAL A 52 -0.27 -2.24 5.00
CA VAL A 52 -0.74 -3.10 3.88
C VAL A 52 0.12 -2.97 2.63
N PHE A 53 0.92 -1.89 2.52
CA PHE A 53 1.85 -1.73 1.39
C PHE A 53 2.90 -2.86 1.34
N PHE A 54 3.29 -3.44 2.46
CA PHE A 54 4.20 -4.60 2.46
C PHE A 54 3.60 -5.81 1.77
N ASP A 55 2.29 -6.04 1.93
CA ASP A 55 1.58 -7.15 1.28
C ASP A 55 1.53 -6.95 -0.23
N VAL A 56 1.20 -5.73 -0.67
CA VAL A 56 1.13 -5.37 -2.10
C VAL A 56 2.52 -5.35 -2.74
N ALA A 57 3.53 -4.88 -1.99
CA ALA A 57 4.92 -4.98 -2.41
C ALA A 57 5.34 -6.44 -2.64
N TYR A 58 5.01 -7.33 -1.70
CA TYR A 58 5.31 -8.76 -1.82
C TYR A 58 4.64 -9.40 -3.05
N LEU A 59 3.49 -8.89 -3.48
CA LEU A 59 2.81 -9.26 -4.72
C LEU A 59 3.42 -8.61 -5.99
N GLU A 60 4.49 -7.81 -5.84
CA GLU A 60 5.17 -7.06 -6.92
C GLU A 60 4.31 -6.01 -7.64
N LYS A 61 3.19 -5.62 -7.05
CA LYS A 61 2.30 -4.63 -7.64
C LYS A 61 2.81 -3.20 -7.40
N PRO A 62 2.53 -2.25 -8.30
CA PRO A 62 2.91 -0.86 -8.10
C PRO A 62 2.14 -0.21 -6.95
N GLU A 63 2.78 0.75 -6.31
CA GLU A 63 2.27 1.49 -5.16
C GLU A 63 2.53 2.97 -5.30
N LEU A 64 1.61 3.77 -4.77
CA LEU A 64 1.77 5.22 -4.58
C LEU A 64 1.48 5.54 -3.12
N TYR A 65 2.37 6.28 -2.48
CA TYR A 65 2.17 6.74 -1.10
C TYR A 65 1.65 8.17 -1.13
N TYR A 66 0.47 8.41 -0.54
CA TYR A 66 -0.11 9.74 -0.43
C TYR A 66 -0.02 10.23 1.02
N GLN A 67 1.07 10.92 1.32
CA GLN A 67 1.43 11.36 2.68
C GLN A 67 1.33 12.89 2.79
N PHE A 68 0.13 13.43 2.64
CA PHE A 68 -0.16 14.86 2.71
C PHE A 68 -0.10 15.43 4.12
N ASP A 69 -0.15 14.59 5.13
CA ASP A 69 -0.22 14.92 6.56
C ASP A 69 0.95 14.34 7.38
N GLU A 70 2.10 14.03 6.75
CA GLU A 70 3.22 13.34 7.37
C GLU A 70 3.71 14.04 8.65
N GLU A 71 3.79 15.37 8.67
CA GLU A 71 4.23 16.14 9.86
C GLU A 71 3.29 15.95 11.05
N ASP A 72 1.98 15.99 10.81
CA ASP A 72 0.98 15.77 11.84
C ASP A 72 0.94 14.30 12.28
N TYR A 73 1.08 13.38 11.34
CA TYR A 73 1.13 11.94 11.62
C TYR A 73 2.31 11.59 12.54
N GLN A 74 3.52 12.08 12.24
CA GLN A 74 4.71 11.87 13.08
C GLN A 74 4.59 12.53 14.46
N ARG A 75 3.90 13.67 14.54
CA ARG A 75 3.72 14.40 15.80
C ARG A 75 2.76 13.71 16.76
N TYR A 76 1.69 13.09 16.25
CA TYR A 76 0.57 12.60 17.06
C TYR A 76 0.43 11.10 17.14
N HIS A 77 1.02 10.33 16.21
CA HIS A 77 0.76 8.90 16.10
C HIS A 77 1.98 8.02 16.34
N TYR A 78 3.13 8.27 15.70
CA TYR A 78 4.27 7.37 15.80
C TYR A 78 5.60 8.11 15.74
N GLN A 79 6.56 7.67 16.56
CA GLN A 79 7.97 8.05 16.38
C GLN A 79 8.50 7.44 15.08
N LYS A 80 9.36 8.19 14.37
CA LYS A 80 9.98 7.72 13.13
C LYS A 80 10.74 6.42 13.38
N GLY A 81 10.31 5.36 12.70
CA GLY A 81 10.96 4.05 12.74
C GLY A 81 12.19 3.99 11.83
N TYR A 82 12.72 2.77 11.62
CA TYR A 82 13.85 2.54 10.73
C TYR A 82 13.50 2.66 9.24
N PHE A 83 12.23 2.41 8.88
CA PHE A 83 11.74 2.46 7.51
C PHE A 83 11.43 3.91 7.12
N ASP A 84 11.98 4.33 5.97
CA ASP A 84 11.74 5.64 5.40
C ASP A 84 11.12 5.47 4.01
N PHE A 85 9.90 5.96 3.81
CA PHE A 85 9.15 5.75 2.59
C PHE A 85 9.86 6.29 1.34
N ALA A 86 10.54 7.42 1.45
CA ALA A 86 11.28 8.00 0.32
C ALA A 86 12.53 7.18 -0.03
N ARG A 87 13.25 6.67 0.99
CA ARG A 87 14.46 5.89 0.81
C ARG A 87 14.17 4.42 0.51
N ASP A 88 13.28 3.79 1.29
CA ASP A 88 13.08 2.34 1.34
C ASP A 88 11.77 1.90 0.66
N GLY A 89 10.86 2.83 0.40
CA GLY A 89 9.53 2.56 -0.16
C GLY A 89 9.58 1.94 -1.56
N PHE A 90 8.51 1.23 -1.90
CA PHE A 90 8.39 0.46 -3.13
C PHE A 90 7.57 1.18 -4.21
N GLY A 91 7.34 2.47 -4.02
CA GLY A 91 6.67 3.40 -4.91
C GLY A 91 7.00 4.86 -4.56
N PRO A 92 6.57 5.83 -5.37
CA PRO A 92 6.81 7.25 -5.11
C PRO A 92 5.96 7.75 -3.93
N VAL A 93 6.53 8.70 -3.17
CA VAL A 93 5.83 9.44 -2.11
C VAL A 93 5.29 10.74 -2.71
N CYS A 94 3.99 10.96 -2.57
CA CYS A 94 3.27 12.13 -3.03
C CYS A 94 2.71 12.88 -1.81
N THR A 95 3.07 14.15 -1.66
CA THR A 95 2.61 15.00 -0.55
C THR A 95 1.50 15.96 -0.95
N THR A 96 1.17 16.02 -2.26
CA THR A 96 0.08 16.84 -2.80
C THR A 96 -0.80 16.02 -3.73
N GLU A 97 -2.04 16.44 -3.91
CA GLU A 97 -2.99 15.81 -4.84
C GLU A 97 -2.45 15.83 -6.28
N ASP A 98 -1.89 16.96 -6.71
CA ASP A 98 -1.33 17.09 -8.07
C ASP A 98 -0.19 16.09 -8.32
N ALA A 99 0.71 15.91 -7.34
CA ALA A 99 1.79 14.93 -7.41
C ALA A 99 1.26 13.49 -7.49
N LEU A 100 0.22 13.19 -6.70
CA LEU A 100 -0.44 11.88 -6.73
C LEU A 100 -1.08 11.60 -8.10
N LEU A 101 -1.83 12.57 -8.64
CA LEU A 101 -2.47 12.44 -9.94
C LEU A 101 -1.44 12.25 -11.07
N GLN A 102 -0.34 12.99 -11.03
CA GLN A 102 0.75 12.84 -11.99
C GLN A 102 1.42 11.46 -11.90
N ALA A 103 1.66 10.97 -10.68
CA ALA A 103 2.22 9.64 -10.46
C ALA A 103 1.27 8.52 -10.94
N LEU A 104 -0.04 8.69 -10.70
CA LEU A 104 -1.06 7.77 -11.17
C LEU A 104 -1.14 7.77 -12.71
N GLU A 105 -1.12 8.93 -13.34
CA GLU A 105 -1.09 9.04 -14.79
C GLU A 105 0.14 8.33 -15.38
N THR A 106 1.32 8.54 -14.78
CA THR A 106 2.55 7.85 -15.17
C THR A 106 2.41 6.32 -15.05
N ALA A 107 1.83 5.83 -13.95
CA ALA A 107 1.60 4.41 -13.75
C ALA A 107 0.63 3.83 -14.80
N LEU A 108 -0.44 4.57 -15.15
CA LEU A 108 -1.39 4.21 -16.21
C LEU A 108 -0.69 4.09 -17.57
N GLN A 109 0.13 5.10 -17.93
CA GLN A 109 0.88 5.13 -19.19
C GLN A 109 1.89 3.97 -19.30
N ASN A 110 2.48 3.57 -18.18
CA ASN A 110 3.40 2.43 -18.09
C ASN A 110 2.70 1.07 -17.97
N GLY A 111 1.38 0.99 -18.13
CA GLY A 111 0.61 -0.25 -18.02
C GLY A 111 0.63 -0.85 -16.61
N MET A 112 0.69 -0.04 -15.57
CA MET A 112 0.75 -0.44 -14.16
C MET A 112 1.97 -1.33 -13.83
N GLN A 113 3.10 -1.08 -14.49
CA GLN A 113 4.34 -1.79 -14.20
C GLN A 113 5.12 -1.09 -13.07
N LYS A 114 5.60 -1.88 -12.10
CA LYS A 114 6.51 -1.36 -11.06
C LYS A 114 7.84 -0.93 -11.69
N PRO A 115 8.29 0.33 -11.50
CA PRO A 115 9.58 0.79 -12.01
C PRO A 115 10.78 -0.02 -11.51
N PRO A 116 11.88 -0.14 -12.30
CA PRO A 116 13.03 -0.98 -11.94
C PRO A 116 13.67 -0.64 -10.60
N GLU A 117 13.72 0.63 -10.23
CA GLU A 117 14.28 1.09 -8.95
C GLU A 117 13.51 0.53 -7.76
N TYR A 118 12.17 0.50 -7.82
CA TYR A 118 11.33 -0.07 -6.76
C TYR A 118 11.36 -1.60 -6.75
N LYS A 119 11.57 -2.23 -7.90
CA LYS A 119 11.84 -3.68 -7.97
C LYS A 119 13.16 -4.03 -7.27
N ALA A 120 14.19 -3.23 -7.44
CA ALA A 120 15.47 -3.44 -6.77
C ALA A 120 15.35 -3.28 -5.24
N ARG A 121 14.65 -2.24 -4.76
CA ARG A 121 14.37 -2.07 -3.32
C ARG A 121 13.57 -3.25 -2.75
N LEU A 122 12.55 -3.70 -3.48
CA LEU A 122 11.74 -4.85 -3.11
C LEU A 122 12.58 -6.12 -2.97
N ALA A 123 13.45 -6.41 -3.95
CA ALA A 123 14.32 -7.58 -3.92
C ALA A 123 15.32 -7.54 -2.74
N ALA A 124 15.81 -6.37 -2.40
CA ALA A 124 16.69 -6.18 -1.24
C ALA A 124 15.94 -6.36 0.09
N PHE A 125 14.68 -5.89 0.18
CA PHE A 125 13.88 -5.98 1.39
C PHE A 125 13.32 -7.39 1.64
N PHE A 126 12.88 -8.08 0.59
CA PHE A 126 12.35 -9.45 0.65
C PHE A 126 13.30 -10.44 -0.07
N PRO A 127 14.46 -10.76 0.52
CA PRO A 127 15.43 -11.65 -0.13
C PRO A 127 14.96 -13.12 -0.19
N LEU A 128 14.01 -13.50 0.67
CA LEU A 128 13.45 -14.84 0.76
C LEU A 128 11.98 -14.82 0.32
N ARG A 129 11.74 -15.16 -0.94
CA ARG A 129 10.41 -15.16 -1.55
C ARG A 129 10.02 -16.54 -2.05
N ASP A 130 10.01 -17.48 -1.12
CA ASP A 130 9.63 -18.88 -1.34
C ASP A 130 8.52 -19.30 -0.36
N THR A 131 8.16 -20.55 -0.36
CA THR A 131 7.13 -21.15 0.52
C THR A 131 7.69 -21.69 1.84
N GLN A 132 8.96 -21.39 2.20
CA GLN A 132 9.65 -21.99 3.34
C GLN A 132 9.66 -21.11 4.61
N ASN A 133 8.94 -19.99 4.62
CA ASN A 133 8.94 -19.05 5.76
C ASN A 133 8.49 -19.72 7.07
N CYS A 134 7.42 -20.52 7.03
CA CYS A 134 6.93 -21.23 8.22
C CYS A 134 7.96 -22.24 8.75
N ALA A 135 8.63 -22.99 7.86
CA ALA A 135 9.68 -23.93 8.25
C ALA A 135 10.85 -23.22 8.91
N ARG A 136 11.36 -22.13 8.31
CA ARG A 136 12.43 -21.32 8.89
C ARG A 136 12.06 -20.74 10.25
N THR A 137 10.84 -20.24 10.41
CA THR A 137 10.35 -19.72 11.68
C THR A 137 10.32 -20.81 12.74
N TYR A 138 9.80 -22.00 12.40
CA TYR A 138 9.75 -23.15 13.30
C TYR A 138 11.16 -23.59 13.71
N GLU A 139 12.09 -23.75 12.76
CA GLU A 139 13.48 -24.11 13.04
C GLU A 139 14.17 -23.09 13.95
N ALA A 140 13.96 -21.80 13.70
CA ALA A 140 14.51 -20.73 14.56
C ALA A 140 13.98 -20.80 15.99
N ILE A 141 12.71 -21.12 16.20
CA ILE A 141 12.11 -21.27 17.52
C ILE A 141 12.66 -22.53 18.22
N CYS A 142 12.79 -23.66 17.50
CA CYS A 142 13.32 -24.91 18.05
C CYS A 142 14.82 -24.85 18.36
N GLY A 143 15.54 -23.94 17.73
CA GLY A 143 16.98 -23.71 17.95
C GLY A 143 17.31 -22.75 19.10
N LEU A 144 16.30 -22.17 19.76
CA LEU A 144 16.45 -21.33 20.96
C LEU A 144 16.51 -22.17 22.23
#